data_be69707954e2ab815b4c89fee2d2aa23
#
_entry.id   be69707954e2ab815b4c89fee2d2aa23
#
_cell.length_a   1.000
_cell.length_b   1.000
_cell.length_c   1.000
_cell.angle_alpha   90.00
_cell.angle_beta   90.00
_cell.angle_gamma   90.00
#
_symmetry.space_group_name_H-M   'P 1'
#
loop_
_entity.id
_entity.type
_entity.pdbx_description
1 polymer ?
#
loop_
_entity_poly.entity_id
_entity_poly.type
_entity_poly.pdbx_seq_one_letter_code
_entity_poly.pdbx_strand_id
1 'polypeptide(L)'
;MAESNVVVIGVFDGVHKGHQQLLNRAKEIADGRSIVALTFDPHPTTVFAPDKAPTMLTTLADRVELLKIHNADQVAVVKFNEKFAAMSPEDFVSTVLVNQLHASTVIVGKNFTYGHKAAGSVDSLIKAGLQHNFTVEAQELKTDTEVISSSRIRKLVVEGKVEEARKLLSRPHRLDGVVVHGEKRGREIGYPTANLGKIEGQTIPADGVYAGWLTVGINFWPAAISIGTNPTFEGERGRQVEGYALDQEGLDLYDKNASIEFGWYLRPTLKFDGLDELLVQMKKDCEKARELTEK
;
A
#
# COMPACT_ATOMS: atom_id res chain seq x y z
N MET A 1 -23.58 8.24 -27.62
CA MET A 1 -24.09 8.45 -26.24
C MET A 1 -23.00 9.17 -25.47
N ALA A 2 -23.31 10.22 -24.71
CA ALA A 2 -22.29 10.88 -23.88
C ALA A 2 -21.67 9.85 -22.92
N GLU A 3 -20.36 9.88 -22.73
CA GLU A 3 -19.69 9.05 -21.74
C GLU A 3 -20.30 9.33 -20.36
N SER A 4 -20.64 8.28 -19.66
CA SER A 4 -21.33 8.35 -18.35
C SER A 4 -20.66 7.34 -17.44
N ASN A 5 -19.96 7.82 -16.41
CA ASN A 5 -19.10 6.99 -15.57
C ASN A 5 -19.64 6.85 -14.15
N VAL A 6 -19.32 5.72 -13.51
CA VAL A 6 -19.41 5.56 -12.06
C VAL A 6 -18.05 5.92 -11.46
N VAL A 7 -18.00 7.00 -10.72
CA VAL A 7 -16.76 7.54 -10.14
C VAL A 7 -16.66 7.16 -8.66
N VAL A 8 -15.57 6.47 -8.29
CA VAL A 8 -15.29 6.12 -6.88
C VAL A 8 -14.13 6.97 -6.41
N ILE A 9 -14.33 7.75 -5.33
CA ILE A 9 -13.32 8.72 -4.87
C ILE A 9 -12.69 8.27 -3.56
N GLY A 10 -11.36 8.30 -3.50
CA GLY A 10 -10.60 8.04 -2.28
C GLY A 10 -9.10 8.21 -2.46
N VAL A 11 -8.36 8.32 -1.37
CA VAL A 11 -6.89 8.23 -1.40
C VAL A 11 -6.45 6.82 -1.77
N PHE A 12 -7.23 5.83 -1.38
CA PHE A 12 -7.05 4.40 -1.67
C PHE A 12 -5.70 3.84 -1.21
N ASP A 13 -5.07 4.46 -0.22
CA ASP A 13 -3.83 3.93 0.32
C ASP A 13 -4.04 2.53 0.90
N GLY A 14 -3.28 1.56 0.38
CA GLY A 14 -3.38 0.16 0.72
C GLY A 14 -4.52 -0.60 0.01
N VAL A 15 -5.44 0.02 -0.70
CA VAL A 15 -6.62 -0.60 -1.35
C VAL A 15 -7.23 -1.71 -0.48
N HIS A 16 -7.46 -1.38 0.81
CA HIS A 16 -7.95 -2.30 1.82
C HIS A 16 -9.42 -2.71 1.59
N LYS A 17 -9.91 -3.72 2.32
CA LYS A 17 -11.28 -4.25 2.17
C LYS A 17 -12.37 -3.19 2.13
N GLY A 18 -12.25 -2.10 2.92
CA GLY A 18 -13.20 -0.99 2.84
C GLY A 18 -13.17 -0.28 1.47
N HIS A 19 -12.00 -0.09 0.88
CA HIS A 19 -11.89 0.44 -0.48
C HIS A 19 -12.44 -0.53 -1.53
N GLN A 20 -12.15 -1.83 -1.35
CA GLN A 20 -12.68 -2.89 -2.22
C GLN A 20 -14.22 -2.95 -2.18
N GLN A 21 -14.84 -2.68 -1.02
CA GLN A 21 -16.30 -2.57 -0.89
C GLN A 21 -16.88 -1.45 -1.77
N LEU A 22 -16.23 -0.28 -1.82
CA LEU A 22 -16.65 0.82 -2.70
C LEU A 22 -16.60 0.42 -4.18
N LEU A 23 -15.52 -0.24 -4.58
CA LEU A 23 -15.31 -0.68 -5.97
C LEU A 23 -16.28 -1.82 -6.35
N ASN A 24 -16.54 -2.76 -5.42
CA ASN A 24 -17.54 -3.80 -5.63
C ASN A 24 -18.95 -3.19 -5.78
N ARG A 25 -19.28 -2.20 -4.94
CA ARG A 25 -20.54 -1.48 -5.08
C ARG A 25 -20.66 -0.77 -6.43
N ALA A 26 -19.57 -0.14 -6.88
CA ALA A 26 -19.52 0.45 -8.22
C ALA A 26 -19.80 -0.60 -9.30
N LYS A 27 -19.23 -1.79 -9.19
CA LYS A 27 -19.45 -2.89 -10.14
C LYS A 27 -20.91 -3.35 -10.18
N GLU A 28 -21.57 -3.43 -9.01
CA GLU A 28 -22.98 -3.82 -8.91
C GLU A 28 -23.91 -2.86 -9.63
N ILE A 29 -23.61 -1.54 -9.58
CA ILE A 29 -24.49 -0.49 -10.13
C ILE A 29 -24.03 0.07 -11.46
N ALA A 30 -22.90 -0.41 -12.00
CA ALA A 30 -22.30 0.16 -13.22
C ALA A 30 -23.25 0.08 -14.44
N ASP A 31 -23.99 -0.99 -14.58
CA ASP A 31 -24.94 -1.18 -15.69
C ASP A 31 -24.33 -0.85 -17.07
N GLY A 32 -23.15 -1.40 -17.32
CA GLY A 32 -22.37 -1.17 -18.55
C GLY A 32 -21.59 0.14 -18.62
N ARG A 33 -21.70 1.01 -17.62
CA ARG A 33 -20.88 2.24 -17.51
C ARG A 33 -19.47 1.92 -17.04
N SER A 34 -18.50 2.71 -17.45
CA SER A 34 -17.11 2.59 -16.98
C SER A 34 -17.00 3.01 -15.51
N ILE A 35 -16.18 2.25 -14.76
CA ILE A 35 -15.87 2.53 -13.35
C ILE A 35 -14.52 3.26 -13.30
N VAL A 36 -14.54 4.50 -12.83
CA VAL A 36 -13.36 5.34 -12.70
C VAL A 36 -13.01 5.52 -11.22
N ALA A 37 -11.86 5.03 -10.79
CA ALA A 37 -11.32 5.32 -9.47
C ALA A 37 -10.53 6.63 -9.51
N LEU A 38 -10.99 7.65 -8.76
CA LEU A 38 -10.30 8.93 -8.60
C LEU A 38 -9.43 8.89 -7.35
N THR A 39 -8.12 8.98 -7.53
CA THR A 39 -7.14 8.99 -6.44
C THR A 39 -6.20 10.20 -6.54
N PHE A 40 -5.41 10.42 -5.50
CA PHE A 40 -4.56 11.60 -5.34
C PHE A 40 -3.10 11.20 -5.14
N ASP A 41 -2.20 11.94 -5.77
CA ASP A 41 -0.76 11.80 -5.57
C ASP A 41 -0.07 13.17 -5.66
N PRO A 42 0.78 13.54 -4.67
CA PRO A 42 1.01 12.86 -3.41
C PRO A 42 -0.23 12.82 -2.49
N HIS A 43 -0.10 12.14 -1.34
CA HIS A 43 -1.16 12.11 -0.32
C HIS A 43 -1.55 13.54 0.09
N PRO A 44 -2.85 13.88 0.19
CA PRO A 44 -3.28 15.26 0.47
C PRO A 44 -2.59 15.89 1.70
N THR A 45 -2.37 15.13 2.77
CA THR A 45 -1.68 15.63 3.96
C THR A 45 -0.26 16.13 3.67
N THR A 46 0.42 15.60 2.64
CA THR A 46 1.76 16.06 2.25
C THR A 46 1.78 17.54 1.86
N VAL A 47 0.68 18.05 1.32
CA VAL A 47 0.54 19.47 0.93
C VAL A 47 0.08 20.34 2.09
N PHE A 48 -0.90 19.84 2.89
CA PHE A 48 -1.47 20.63 3.99
C PHE A 48 -0.65 20.64 5.26
N ALA A 49 0.03 19.54 5.58
CA ALA A 49 0.80 19.34 6.80
C ALA A 49 1.94 18.34 6.52
N PRO A 50 3.02 18.76 5.85
CA PRO A 50 4.11 17.88 5.43
C PRO A 50 4.71 17.07 6.57
N ASP A 51 4.89 17.69 7.74
CA ASP A 51 5.43 17.03 8.95
C ASP A 51 4.52 15.93 9.53
N LYS A 52 3.26 15.90 9.11
CA LYS A 52 2.25 14.90 9.52
C LYS A 52 1.87 13.96 8.38
N ALA A 53 2.57 14.07 7.24
CA ALA A 53 2.31 13.20 6.10
C ALA A 53 2.59 11.74 6.49
N PRO A 54 1.63 10.82 6.28
CA PRO A 54 1.85 9.43 6.61
C PRO A 54 2.77 8.77 5.59
N THR A 55 3.52 7.77 6.03
CA THR A 55 4.09 6.79 5.09
C THR A 55 2.98 5.99 4.42
N MET A 56 3.18 5.57 3.18
CA MET A 56 2.16 4.93 2.37
C MET A 56 2.21 3.40 2.51
N LEU A 57 1.05 2.75 2.48
CA LEU A 57 0.92 1.29 2.45
C LEU A 57 1.18 0.71 1.05
N THR A 58 1.03 1.54 0.01
CA THR A 58 1.24 1.16 -1.38
C THR A 58 1.97 2.28 -2.13
N THR A 59 2.84 1.92 -3.05
CA THR A 59 3.33 2.87 -4.06
C THR A 59 2.17 3.35 -4.95
N LEU A 60 2.36 4.42 -5.72
CA LEU A 60 1.35 4.86 -6.69
C LEU A 60 1.11 3.79 -7.76
N ALA A 61 2.16 3.14 -8.23
CA ALA A 61 2.07 2.10 -9.24
C ALA A 61 1.22 0.92 -8.77
N ASP A 62 1.53 0.38 -7.57
CA ASP A 62 0.75 -0.71 -6.98
C ASP A 62 -0.69 -0.31 -6.70
N ARG A 63 -0.91 0.91 -6.22
CA ARG A 63 -2.25 1.41 -5.95
C ARG A 63 -3.11 1.45 -7.22
N VAL A 64 -2.53 1.92 -8.34
CA VAL A 64 -3.21 1.92 -9.64
C VAL A 64 -3.52 0.50 -10.11
N GLU A 65 -2.56 -0.41 -10.00
CA GLU A 65 -2.75 -1.82 -10.37
C GLU A 65 -3.84 -2.49 -9.51
N LEU A 66 -3.76 -2.34 -8.19
CA LEU A 66 -4.73 -2.89 -7.25
C LEU A 66 -6.15 -2.35 -7.48
N LEU A 67 -6.30 -1.06 -7.79
CA LEU A 67 -7.61 -0.48 -8.13
C LEU A 67 -8.21 -1.16 -9.38
N LYS A 68 -7.38 -1.41 -10.40
CA LYS A 68 -7.81 -2.14 -11.61
C LYS A 68 -8.18 -3.60 -11.32
N ILE A 69 -7.37 -4.29 -10.52
CA ILE A 69 -7.66 -5.67 -10.07
C ILE A 69 -9.02 -5.72 -9.34
N HIS A 70 -9.35 -4.65 -8.60
CA HIS A 70 -10.60 -4.54 -7.84
C HIS A 70 -11.70 -3.76 -8.58
N ASN A 71 -11.87 -4.00 -9.88
CA ASN A 71 -12.97 -3.53 -10.74
C ASN A 71 -12.93 -2.07 -11.20
N ALA A 72 -11.87 -1.32 -11.02
CA ALA A 72 -11.75 -0.04 -11.71
C ALA A 72 -11.32 -0.27 -13.17
N ASP A 73 -12.13 0.17 -14.13
CA ASP A 73 -11.77 0.14 -15.55
C ASP A 73 -10.69 1.17 -15.85
N GLN A 74 -10.76 2.31 -15.17
CA GLN A 74 -9.81 3.41 -15.29
C GLN A 74 -9.43 3.96 -13.91
N VAL A 75 -8.21 4.51 -13.80
CA VAL A 75 -7.74 5.20 -12.61
C VAL A 75 -7.32 6.61 -12.99
N ALA A 76 -8.04 7.59 -12.48
CA ALA A 76 -7.71 9.00 -12.59
C ALA A 76 -6.84 9.42 -11.41
N VAL A 77 -5.58 9.73 -11.68
CA VAL A 77 -4.63 10.19 -10.63
C VAL A 77 -4.56 11.71 -10.69
N VAL A 78 -5.06 12.36 -9.67
CA VAL A 78 -4.96 13.82 -9.53
C VAL A 78 -3.63 14.17 -8.90
N LYS A 79 -2.84 15.02 -9.56
CA LYS A 79 -1.66 15.64 -8.95
C LYS A 79 -2.13 16.60 -7.85
N PHE A 80 -2.05 16.14 -6.58
CA PHE A 80 -2.46 16.95 -5.45
C PHE A 80 -1.38 17.97 -5.10
N ASN A 81 -1.62 19.23 -5.38
CA ASN A 81 -0.73 20.36 -5.13
C ASN A 81 -1.51 21.53 -4.52
N GLU A 82 -0.84 22.62 -4.17
CA GLU A 82 -1.46 23.81 -3.56
C GLU A 82 -2.60 24.38 -4.42
N LYS A 83 -2.45 24.39 -5.76
CA LYS A 83 -3.49 24.86 -6.67
C LYS A 83 -4.75 23.99 -6.58
N PHE A 84 -4.60 22.66 -6.57
CA PHE A 84 -5.73 21.74 -6.41
C PHE A 84 -6.33 21.83 -5.00
N ALA A 85 -5.48 21.96 -3.99
CA ALA A 85 -5.90 22.12 -2.59
C ALA A 85 -6.68 23.43 -2.33
N ALA A 86 -6.46 24.45 -3.13
CA ALA A 86 -7.18 25.72 -3.06
C ALA A 86 -8.52 25.72 -3.85
N MET A 87 -8.85 24.64 -4.57
CA MET A 87 -10.05 24.54 -5.38
C MET A 87 -11.31 24.54 -4.48
N SER A 88 -12.31 25.34 -4.84
CA SER A 88 -13.59 25.35 -4.13
C SER A 88 -14.32 24.01 -4.27
N PRO A 89 -15.26 23.66 -3.37
CA PRO A 89 -16.13 22.51 -3.56
C PRO A 89 -16.89 22.54 -4.88
N GLU A 90 -17.40 23.69 -5.28
CA GLU A 90 -18.14 23.92 -6.52
C GLU A 90 -17.27 23.68 -7.75
N ASP A 91 -16.03 24.20 -7.75
CA ASP A 91 -15.07 24.01 -8.84
C ASP A 91 -14.63 22.54 -8.96
N PHE A 92 -14.43 21.86 -7.83
CA PHE A 92 -14.13 20.43 -7.82
C PHE A 92 -15.25 19.63 -8.49
N VAL A 93 -16.51 19.89 -8.13
CA VAL A 93 -17.65 19.20 -8.73
C VAL A 93 -17.75 19.52 -10.21
N SER A 94 -17.79 20.79 -10.59
CA SER A 94 -18.00 21.19 -11.99
C SER A 94 -16.85 20.78 -12.89
N THR A 95 -15.60 21.02 -12.47
CA THR A 95 -14.43 20.79 -13.32
C THR A 95 -14.05 19.30 -13.33
N VAL A 96 -13.93 18.68 -12.15
CA VAL A 96 -13.40 17.32 -12.05
C VAL A 96 -14.50 16.28 -12.29
N LEU A 97 -15.57 16.32 -11.51
CA LEU A 97 -16.57 15.25 -11.58
C LEU A 97 -17.43 15.34 -12.85
N VAL A 98 -17.88 16.54 -13.20
CA VAL A 98 -18.78 16.72 -14.36
C VAL A 98 -17.99 16.79 -15.66
N ASN A 99 -17.09 17.76 -15.79
CA ASN A 99 -16.46 18.03 -17.09
C ASN A 99 -15.35 17.06 -17.47
N GLN A 100 -14.53 16.59 -16.50
CA GLN A 100 -13.42 15.69 -16.81
C GLN A 100 -13.80 14.21 -16.70
N LEU A 101 -14.58 13.85 -15.65
CA LEU A 101 -14.89 12.44 -15.37
C LEU A 101 -16.29 12.02 -15.85
N HIS A 102 -17.11 12.95 -16.33
CA HIS A 102 -18.48 12.68 -16.81
C HIS A 102 -19.27 11.81 -15.84
N ALA A 103 -19.18 12.14 -14.55
CA ALA A 103 -19.78 11.37 -13.47
C ALA A 103 -21.32 11.36 -13.58
N SER A 104 -21.89 10.17 -13.61
CA SER A 104 -23.34 9.95 -13.47
C SER A 104 -23.69 9.37 -12.12
N THR A 105 -22.74 8.72 -11.48
CA THR A 105 -22.83 8.24 -10.10
C THR A 105 -21.48 8.46 -9.42
N VAL A 106 -21.50 8.98 -8.20
CA VAL A 106 -20.30 9.19 -7.38
C VAL A 106 -20.43 8.36 -6.11
N ILE A 107 -19.44 7.50 -5.83
CA ILE A 107 -19.40 6.67 -4.62
C ILE A 107 -18.25 7.13 -3.74
N VAL A 108 -18.52 7.38 -2.47
CA VAL A 108 -17.56 7.88 -1.48
C VAL A 108 -17.75 7.18 -0.13
N GLY A 109 -16.75 7.26 0.74
CA GLY A 109 -16.94 6.93 2.16
C GLY A 109 -17.81 7.97 2.87
N LYS A 110 -18.56 7.56 3.91
CA LYS A 110 -19.45 8.47 4.69
C LYS A 110 -18.74 9.70 5.25
N ASN A 111 -17.44 9.61 5.52
CA ASN A 111 -16.64 10.69 6.09
C ASN A 111 -15.90 11.50 5.01
N PHE A 112 -16.30 11.38 3.75
CA PHE A 112 -15.66 12.08 2.65
C PHE A 112 -15.84 13.58 2.76
N THR A 113 -14.73 14.29 2.62
CA THR A 113 -14.70 15.76 2.53
C THR A 113 -13.86 16.17 1.32
N TYR A 114 -14.16 17.33 0.74
CA TYR A 114 -13.50 17.81 -0.47
C TYR A 114 -13.47 19.34 -0.53
N GLY A 115 -12.71 19.85 -1.51
CA GLY A 115 -12.55 21.27 -1.72
C GLY A 115 -11.64 21.95 -0.68
N HIS A 116 -11.43 23.25 -0.84
CA HIS A 116 -10.55 24.04 0.01
C HIS A 116 -10.92 23.91 1.49
N LYS A 117 -9.92 23.59 2.33
CA LYS A 117 -10.08 23.37 3.79
C LYS A 117 -11.18 22.36 4.16
N ALA A 118 -11.43 21.36 3.28
CA ALA A 118 -12.47 20.36 3.49
C ALA A 118 -13.88 20.97 3.68
N ALA A 119 -14.18 22.09 3.00
CA ALA A 119 -15.45 22.79 3.13
C ALA A 119 -16.63 22.01 2.52
N GLY A 120 -16.38 21.10 1.58
CA GLY A 120 -17.37 20.20 1.00
C GLY A 120 -17.55 18.93 1.85
N SER A 121 -18.80 18.50 2.03
CA SER A 121 -19.20 17.28 2.73
C SER A 121 -20.01 16.37 1.81
N VAL A 122 -20.33 15.16 2.26
CA VAL A 122 -21.23 14.24 1.53
C VAL A 122 -22.59 14.92 1.26
N ASP A 123 -23.14 15.65 2.22
CA ASP A 123 -24.43 16.35 2.04
C ASP A 123 -24.35 17.44 0.97
N SER A 124 -23.26 18.20 0.92
CA SER A 124 -23.05 19.19 -0.14
C SER A 124 -22.83 18.52 -1.50
N LEU A 125 -22.18 17.35 -1.53
CA LEU A 125 -21.99 16.58 -2.76
C LEU A 125 -23.32 16.03 -3.31
N ILE A 126 -24.22 15.57 -2.44
CA ILE A 126 -25.59 15.15 -2.81
C ILE A 126 -26.36 16.31 -3.42
N LYS A 127 -26.31 17.49 -2.78
CA LYS A 127 -26.97 18.70 -3.34
C LYS A 127 -26.40 19.09 -4.70
N ALA A 128 -25.07 19.05 -4.85
CA ALA A 128 -24.43 19.29 -6.13
C ALA A 128 -24.81 18.23 -7.19
N GLY A 129 -24.99 16.98 -6.78
CA GLY A 129 -25.47 15.91 -7.65
C GLY A 129 -26.83 16.20 -8.27
N LEU A 130 -27.76 16.74 -7.48
CA LEU A 130 -29.08 17.18 -7.97
C LEU A 130 -28.99 18.33 -8.99
N GLN A 131 -28.03 19.24 -8.81
CA GLN A 131 -27.82 20.37 -9.72
C GLN A 131 -27.15 19.96 -11.04
N HIS A 132 -26.26 18.96 -10.99
CA HIS A 132 -25.44 18.54 -12.12
C HIS A 132 -25.84 17.18 -12.71
N ASN A 133 -26.99 16.62 -12.31
CA ASN A 133 -27.55 15.36 -12.81
C ASN A 133 -26.67 14.12 -12.58
N PHE A 134 -26.03 14.01 -11.41
CA PHE A 134 -25.40 12.77 -10.96
C PHE A 134 -25.93 12.32 -9.59
N THR A 135 -25.89 11.03 -9.32
CA THR A 135 -26.28 10.47 -8.02
C THR A 135 -25.07 10.30 -7.12
N VAL A 136 -25.28 10.31 -5.78
CA VAL A 136 -24.20 10.11 -4.80
C VAL A 136 -24.58 8.97 -3.86
N GLU A 137 -23.69 8.00 -3.71
CA GLU A 137 -23.78 6.95 -2.70
C GLU A 137 -22.65 7.09 -1.68
N ALA A 138 -23.00 7.26 -0.41
CA ALA A 138 -22.06 7.31 0.70
C ALA A 138 -22.07 5.98 1.46
N GLN A 139 -20.91 5.30 1.47
CA GLN A 139 -20.74 3.98 2.06
C GLN A 139 -19.99 4.03 3.39
N GLU A 140 -20.39 3.20 4.33
CA GLU A 140 -19.65 3.02 5.57
C GLU A 140 -18.57 1.93 5.39
N LEU A 141 -17.29 2.33 5.61
CA LEU A 141 -16.15 1.43 5.43
C LEU A 141 -15.91 0.64 6.72
N LYS A 142 -16.53 -0.52 6.85
CA LYS A 142 -16.36 -1.37 8.03
C LYS A 142 -16.43 -2.86 7.68
N THR A 143 -15.81 -3.68 8.53
CA THR A 143 -16.16 -5.09 8.68
C THR A 143 -17.39 -5.20 9.60
N ASP A 144 -17.89 -6.41 9.81
CA ASP A 144 -19.00 -6.68 10.72
C ASP A 144 -18.77 -6.15 12.15
N THR A 145 -17.52 -5.97 12.55
CA THR A 145 -17.13 -5.61 13.93
C THR A 145 -16.33 -4.31 14.06
N GLU A 146 -15.69 -3.79 12.99
CA GLU A 146 -14.71 -2.69 13.13
C GLU A 146 -14.60 -1.81 11.88
N VAL A 147 -14.30 -0.53 12.10
CA VAL A 147 -13.96 0.42 11.03
C VAL A 147 -12.60 0.06 10.43
N ILE A 148 -12.55 -0.08 9.11
CA ILE A 148 -11.31 -0.29 8.35
C ILE A 148 -10.78 1.06 7.89
N SER A 149 -9.50 1.34 8.18
CA SER A 149 -8.84 2.55 7.71
C SER A 149 -7.35 2.32 7.44
N SER A 150 -6.79 3.05 6.48
CA SER A 150 -5.35 3.01 6.18
C SER A 150 -4.50 3.37 7.41
N SER A 151 -4.96 4.29 8.27
CA SER A 151 -4.25 4.65 9.50
C SER A 151 -4.13 3.49 10.48
N ARG A 152 -5.21 2.70 10.66
CA ARG A 152 -5.18 1.49 11.49
C ARG A 152 -4.23 0.45 10.90
N ILE A 153 -4.27 0.23 9.59
CA ILE A 153 -3.41 -0.75 8.92
C ILE A 153 -1.94 -0.34 9.05
N ARG A 154 -1.61 0.96 8.85
CA ARG A 154 -0.24 1.45 9.08
C ARG A 154 0.24 1.19 10.51
N LYS A 155 -0.61 1.42 11.50
CA LYS A 155 -0.28 1.10 12.89
C LYS A 155 0.04 -0.38 13.07
N LEU A 156 -0.78 -1.29 12.55
CA LEU A 156 -0.53 -2.73 12.60
C LEU A 156 0.80 -3.10 11.93
N VAL A 157 1.08 -2.55 10.75
CA VAL A 157 2.35 -2.78 10.04
C VAL A 157 3.54 -2.30 10.87
N VAL A 158 3.50 -1.06 11.37
CA VAL A 158 4.59 -0.49 12.20
C VAL A 158 4.79 -1.27 13.50
N GLU A 159 3.74 -1.89 14.04
CA GLU A 159 3.82 -2.78 15.22
C GLU A 159 4.27 -4.21 14.87
N GLY A 160 4.53 -4.53 13.60
CA GLY A 160 4.92 -5.88 13.15
C GLY A 160 3.76 -6.88 13.07
N LYS A 161 2.52 -6.44 13.27
CA LYS A 161 1.30 -7.27 13.21
C LYS A 161 0.83 -7.47 11.76
N VAL A 162 1.73 -8.05 10.96
CA VAL A 162 1.52 -8.16 9.50
C VAL A 162 0.37 -9.11 9.13
N GLU A 163 0.09 -10.13 9.96
CA GLU A 163 -1.03 -11.06 9.76
C GLU A 163 -2.39 -10.36 9.96
N GLU A 164 -2.47 -9.45 10.94
CA GLU A 164 -3.68 -8.65 11.16
C GLU A 164 -3.86 -7.62 10.02
N ALA A 165 -2.78 -6.97 9.61
CA ALA A 165 -2.78 -6.07 8.45
C ALA A 165 -3.23 -6.80 7.17
N ARG A 166 -2.71 -8.03 6.92
CA ARG A 166 -3.08 -8.90 5.80
C ARG A 166 -4.59 -9.18 5.76
N LYS A 167 -5.22 -9.44 6.91
CA LYS A 167 -6.68 -9.67 6.98
C LYS A 167 -7.48 -8.45 6.51
N LEU A 168 -7.01 -7.23 6.80
CA LEU A 168 -7.67 -5.98 6.41
C LEU A 168 -7.34 -5.57 4.96
N LEU A 169 -6.14 -5.89 4.49
CA LEU A 169 -5.68 -5.64 3.12
C LEU A 169 -6.19 -6.68 2.12
N SER A 170 -6.60 -7.89 2.57
CA SER A 170 -6.86 -9.13 1.77
C SER A 170 -5.64 -9.67 1.03
N ARG A 171 -4.44 -9.17 1.32
CA ARG A 171 -3.15 -9.59 0.80
C ARG A 171 -2.04 -9.24 1.78
N PRO A 172 -0.81 -9.82 1.64
CA PRO A 172 0.35 -9.37 2.41
C PRO A 172 0.64 -7.88 2.21
N HIS A 173 1.20 -7.23 3.23
CA HIS A 173 1.83 -5.93 3.06
C HIS A 173 3.10 -6.08 2.24
N ARG A 174 3.35 -5.16 1.31
CA ARG A 174 4.46 -5.21 0.35
C ARG A 174 5.30 -3.96 0.44
N LEU A 175 6.61 -4.13 0.31
CA LEU A 175 7.59 -3.07 0.09
C LEU A 175 8.26 -3.26 -1.26
N ASP A 176 8.45 -2.18 -1.98
CA ASP A 176 9.12 -2.14 -3.27
C ASP A 176 10.42 -1.35 -3.19
N GLY A 177 11.43 -1.81 -3.89
CA GLY A 177 12.71 -1.13 -3.97
C GLY A 177 13.61 -1.71 -5.06
N VAL A 178 14.79 -1.12 -5.21
CA VAL A 178 15.85 -1.67 -6.06
C VAL A 178 16.79 -2.47 -5.18
N VAL A 179 17.19 -3.65 -5.61
CA VAL A 179 18.18 -4.45 -4.87
C VAL A 179 19.55 -3.77 -4.95
N VAL A 180 20.10 -3.44 -3.79
CA VAL A 180 21.41 -2.78 -3.67
C VAL A 180 22.45 -3.73 -3.07
N HIS A 181 23.72 -3.38 -3.25
CA HIS A 181 24.80 -4.10 -2.60
C HIS A 181 24.74 -3.89 -1.09
N GLY A 182 24.53 -4.98 -0.34
CA GLY A 182 24.70 -5.04 1.11
C GLY A 182 26.15 -5.35 1.50
N GLU A 183 26.36 -5.68 2.77
CA GLU A 183 27.68 -6.00 3.31
C GLU A 183 28.24 -7.36 2.86
N LYS A 184 27.52 -8.11 2.02
CA LYS A 184 27.88 -9.43 1.45
C LYS A 184 28.11 -10.55 2.49
N ARG A 185 27.97 -10.29 3.79
CA ARG A 185 28.18 -11.28 4.87
C ARG A 185 27.28 -12.51 4.70
N GLY A 186 26.02 -12.32 4.34
CA GLY A 186 25.11 -13.42 4.07
C GLY A 186 25.61 -14.36 2.99
N ARG A 187 26.25 -13.84 1.92
CA ARG A 187 26.81 -14.66 0.85
C ARG A 187 27.98 -15.54 1.34
N GLU A 188 28.82 -15.02 2.26
CA GLU A 188 29.96 -15.75 2.81
C GLU A 188 29.53 -16.93 3.70
N ILE A 189 28.37 -16.81 4.35
CA ILE A 189 27.80 -17.83 5.24
C ILE A 189 26.71 -18.69 4.58
N GLY A 190 26.49 -18.57 3.25
CA GLY A 190 25.57 -19.41 2.50
C GLY A 190 24.10 -18.88 2.46
N TYR A 191 23.86 -17.64 2.90
CA TYR A 191 22.53 -17.00 2.89
C TYR A 191 22.55 -15.67 2.10
N PRO A 192 22.67 -15.70 0.76
CA PRO A 192 22.70 -14.49 -0.03
C PRO A 192 21.34 -13.76 0.03
N THR A 193 21.32 -12.53 0.55
CA THR A 193 20.11 -11.71 0.70
C THR A 193 20.00 -10.65 -0.40
N ALA A 194 18.77 -10.38 -0.84
CA ALA A 194 18.41 -9.20 -1.60
C ALA A 194 18.13 -8.06 -0.61
N ASN A 195 19.00 -7.06 -0.63
CA ASN A 195 18.84 -5.86 0.20
C ASN A 195 18.04 -4.83 -0.58
N LEU A 196 16.84 -4.47 -0.11
CA LEU A 196 16.08 -3.37 -0.71
C LEU A 196 16.78 -2.05 -0.39
N GLY A 197 17.10 -1.30 -1.43
CA GLY A 197 17.62 0.05 -1.32
C GLY A 197 16.58 1.00 -0.73
N LYS A 198 16.82 2.28 -0.92
CA LYS A 198 16.04 3.36 -0.35
C LYS A 198 14.51 3.15 -0.50
N ILE A 199 13.83 2.81 0.60
CA ILE A 199 12.39 2.56 0.67
C ILE A 199 11.72 3.85 1.14
N GLU A 200 11.74 4.89 0.29
CA GLU A 200 11.19 6.19 0.66
C GLU A 200 9.67 6.20 0.70
N GLY A 201 9.13 6.82 1.72
CA GLY A 201 7.68 7.07 1.84
C GLY A 201 6.81 5.85 2.07
N GLN A 202 7.37 4.62 2.09
CA GLN A 202 6.62 3.40 2.35
C GLN A 202 6.58 3.06 3.85
N THR A 203 5.53 2.38 4.29
CA THR A 203 5.36 1.96 5.69
C THR A 203 6.13 0.68 5.95
N ILE A 204 7.27 0.78 6.65
CA ILE A 204 8.14 -0.35 6.95
C ILE A 204 7.65 -1.06 8.23
N PRO A 205 7.49 -2.40 8.25
CA PRO A 205 7.12 -3.15 9.44
C PRO A 205 8.13 -3.02 10.60
N ALA A 206 7.79 -3.43 11.82
CA ALA A 206 8.69 -3.46 12.97
C ALA A 206 9.98 -4.21 12.66
N ASP A 207 11.05 -3.95 13.44
CA ASP A 207 12.29 -4.74 13.37
C ASP A 207 12.01 -6.17 13.80
N GLY A 208 12.61 -7.13 13.09
CA GLY A 208 12.41 -8.55 13.33
C GLY A 208 12.65 -9.42 12.11
N VAL A 209 12.31 -10.68 12.25
CA VAL A 209 12.39 -11.68 11.19
C VAL A 209 10.97 -12.11 10.81
N TYR A 210 10.74 -12.24 9.52
CA TYR A 210 9.44 -12.54 8.93
C TYR A 210 9.53 -13.69 7.93
N ALA A 211 8.43 -14.39 7.71
CA ALA A 211 8.21 -15.24 6.55
C ALA A 211 7.36 -14.49 5.52
N GLY A 212 7.66 -14.69 4.25
CA GLY A 212 6.93 -14.06 3.16
C GLY A 212 7.50 -14.41 1.81
N TRP A 213 7.50 -13.45 0.90
CA TRP A 213 7.92 -13.70 -0.49
C TRP A 213 8.80 -12.57 -1.02
N LEU A 214 9.70 -12.96 -1.92
CA LEU A 214 10.54 -12.07 -2.72
C LEU A 214 10.12 -12.19 -4.18
N THR A 215 9.84 -11.07 -4.83
CA THR A 215 9.52 -11.01 -6.26
C THR A 215 10.56 -10.17 -6.99
N VAL A 216 11.10 -10.69 -8.11
CA VAL A 216 11.97 -9.94 -9.03
C VAL A 216 11.58 -10.27 -10.46
N GLY A 217 11.06 -9.30 -11.19
CA GLY A 217 10.50 -9.53 -12.53
C GLY A 217 9.31 -10.50 -12.49
N ILE A 218 9.41 -11.62 -13.17
CA ILE A 218 8.40 -12.69 -13.20
C ILE A 218 8.63 -13.78 -12.16
N ASN A 219 9.76 -13.73 -11.45
CA ASN A 219 10.12 -14.73 -10.47
C ASN A 219 9.55 -14.37 -9.09
N PHE A 220 8.98 -15.36 -8.44
CA PHE A 220 8.37 -15.26 -7.13
C PHE A 220 8.83 -16.43 -6.27
N TRP A 221 9.49 -16.14 -5.15
CA TRP A 221 10.06 -17.14 -4.26
C TRP A 221 9.59 -16.94 -2.82
N PRO A 222 9.34 -18.03 -2.08
CA PRO A 222 9.29 -17.98 -0.63
C PRO A 222 10.56 -17.35 -0.07
N ALA A 223 10.45 -16.58 0.99
CA ALA A 223 11.56 -15.85 1.57
C ALA A 223 11.54 -15.78 3.09
N ALA A 224 12.72 -15.86 3.70
CA ALA A 224 12.96 -15.38 5.05
C ALA A 224 13.41 -13.91 4.96
N ILE A 225 12.76 -13.05 5.72
CA ILE A 225 12.92 -11.59 5.60
C ILE A 225 13.43 -11.06 6.93
N SER A 226 14.41 -10.15 6.88
CA SER A 226 14.94 -9.46 8.07
C SER A 226 14.74 -7.95 7.94
N ILE A 227 14.26 -7.33 9.00
CA ILE A 227 14.23 -5.87 9.16
C ILE A 227 15.01 -5.50 10.41
N GLY A 228 15.95 -4.59 10.27
CA GLY A 228 16.73 -4.10 11.41
C GLY A 228 17.63 -2.93 11.07
N THR A 229 18.18 -2.31 12.10
CA THR A 229 19.29 -1.35 11.99
C THR A 229 20.59 -2.10 12.22
N ASN A 230 21.55 -1.93 11.32
CA ASN A 230 22.88 -2.53 11.48
C ASN A 230 23.72 -1.60 12.41
N PRO A 231 24.00 -1.99 13.67
CA PRO A 231 24.60 -1.08 14.67
C PRO A 231 26.13 -0.91 14.51
N THR A 232 26.75 -1.44 13.45
CA THR A 232 28.21 -1.66 13.41
C THR A 232 29.03 -0.53 12.80
N PHE A 233 28.44 0.58 12.35
CA PHE A 233 29.21 1.72 11.81
C PHE A 233 28.59 3.07 12.21
N GLU A 234 29.43 4.02 12.64
CA GLU A 234 29.08 5.43 12.88
C GLU A 234 28.51 6.07 11.60
N GLY A 235 27.23 6.39 11.62
CA GLY A 235 26.47 7.02 10.56
C GLY A 235 24.99 6.65 10.67
N GLU A 236 24.09 7.58 10.44
CA GLU A 236 22.64 7.34 10.38
C GLU A 236 22.30 6.42 9.19
N ARG A 237 22.51 5.13 9.33
CA ARG A 237 22.00 4.16 8.37
C ARG A 237 20.55 3.88 8.71
N GLY A 238 19.68 4.16 7.75
CA GLY A 238 18.26 3.81 7.82
C GLY A 238 18.05 2.31 8.05
N ARG A 239 16.84 1.94 8.43
CA ARG A 239 16.42 0.54 8.57
C ARG A 239 16.66 -0.22 7.27
N GLN A 240 17.28 -1.39 7.35
CA GLN A 240 17.53 -2.27 6.21
C GLN A 240 16.42 -3.31 6.13
N VAL A 241 15.99 -3.64 4.93
CA VAL A 241 15.04 -4.70 4.62
C VAL A 241 15.74 -5.67 3.69
N GLU A 242 15.92 -6.89 4.16
CA GLU A 242 16.63 -7.95 3.45
C GLU A 242 15.74 -9.16 3.26
N GLY A 243 15.73 -9.73 2.06
CA GLY A 243 15.00 -10.95 1.73
C GLY A 243 15.94 -12.04 1.25
N TYR A 244 15.94 -13.21 1.90
CA TYR A 244 16.61 -14.42 1.45
C TYR A 244 15.60 -15.31 0.72
N ALA A 245 15.77 -15.45 -0.60
CA ALA A 245 14.96 -16.38 -1.40
C ALA A 245 15.28 -17.81 -1.00
N LEU A 246 14.31 -18.53 -0.45
CA LEU A 246 14.53 -19.90 0.03
C LEU A 246 14.85 -20.84 -1.12
N ASP A 247 15.83 -21.72 -0.89
CA ASP A 247 16.22 -22.81 -1.81
C ASP A 247 16.67 -22.32 -3.19
N GLN A 248 17.15 -21.06 -3.27
CA GLN A 248 17.69 -20.48 -4.50
C GLN A 248 19.19 -20.21 -4.36
N GLU A 249 19.96 -20.57 -5.39
CA GLU A 249 21.38 -20.34 -5.48
C GLU A 249 21.74 -19.55 -6.73
N GLY A 250 22.85 -18.82 -6.69
CA GLY A 250 23.40 -18.13 -7.85
C GLY A 250 22.55 -16.98 -8.40
N LEU A 251 21.58 -16.48 -7.63
CA LEU A 251 20.76 -15.35 -8.06
C LEU A 251 21.61 -14.07 -8.18
N ASP A 252 21.56 -13.44 -9.34
CA ASP A 252 22.04 -12.08 -9.56
C ASP A 252 20.85 -11.12 -9.61
N LEU A 253 20.61 -10.44 -8.49
CA LEU A 253 19.44 -9.57 -8.29
C LEU A 253 19.81 -8.09 -8.20
N TYR A 254 21.09 -7.73 -8.22
CA TYR A 254 21.54 -6.35 -8.07
C TYR A 254 20.97 -5.44 -9.17
N ASP A 255 20.67 -4.21 -8.78
CA ASP A 255 20.10 -3.16 -9.64
C ASP A 255 18.71 -3.48 -10.24
N LYS A 256 18.10 -4.61 -9.85
CA LYS A 256 16.75 -4.98 -10.29
C LYS A 256 15.70 -4.46 -9.33
N ASN A 257 14.54 -4.10 -9.88
CA ASN A 257 13.35 -3.83 -9.08
C ASN A 257 12.91 -5.13 -8.41
N ALA A 258 12.68 -5.05 -7.11
CA ALA A 258 12.24 -6.16 -6.28
C ALA A 258 11.11 -5.73 -5.34
N SER A 259 10.30 -6.69 -4.96
CA SER A 259 9.25 -6.51 -3.97
C SER A 259 9.40 -7.57 -2.88
N ILE A 260 9.19 -7.17 -1.63
CA ILE A 260 9.14 -8.06 -0.48
C ILE A 260 7.74 -8.00 0.13
N GLU A 261 7.08 -9.15 0.24
CA GLU A 261 5.77 -9.33 0.84
C GLU A 261 5.87 -9.99 2.21
N PHE A 262 5.24 -9.39 3.23
CA PHE A 262 5.29 -9.83 4.62
C PHE A 262 4.07 -10.68 4.96
N GLY A 263 4.26 -12.00 5.08
CA GLY A 263 3.22 -12.97 5.39
C GLY A 263 3.00 -13.14 6.89
N TRP A 264 4.07 -13.37 7.66
CA TRP A 264 4.05 -13.70 9.09
C TRP A 264 5.26 -13.13 9.83
N TYR A 265 5.03 -12.68 11.06
CA TYR A 265 6.10 -12.31 11.98
C TYR A 265 6.62 -13.56 12.69
N LEU A 266 7.92 -13.83 12.60
CA LEU A 266 8.52 -15.01 13.20
C LEU A 266 9.08 -14.73 14.60
N ARG A 267 9.88 -13.65 14.74
CA ARG A 267 10.55 -13.31 16.00
C ARG A 267 11.16 -11.88 15.96
N PRO A 268 11.49 -11.31 17.13
CA PRO A 268 12.30 -10.10 17.20
C PRO A 268 13.75 -10.37 16.74
N THR A 269 14.49 -9.29 16.48
CA THR A 269 15.94 -9.36 16.28
C THR A 269 16.63 -9.87 17.53
N LEU A 270 17.56 -10.80 17.37
CA LEU A 270 18.36 -11.38 18.47
C LEU A 270 19.83 -11.01 18.32
N LYS A 271 20.53 -10.92 19.43
CA LYS A 271 22.01 -10.86 19.46
C LYS A 271 22.53 -12.27 19.65
N PHE A 272 23.62 -12.61 18.96
CA PHE A 272 24.29 -13.90 19.03
C PHE A 272 25.73 -13.71 19.48
N ASP A 273 26.22 -14.58 20.32
CA ASP A 273 27.59 -14.53 20.82
C ASP A 273 28.61 -15.12 19.83
N GLY A 274 28.13 -15.80 18.78
CA GLY A 274 28.97 -16.37 17.73
C GLY A 274 28.26 -16.72 16.44
N LEU A 275 29.06 -17.06 15.41
CA LEU A 275 28.53 -17.38 14.09
C LEU A 275 27.70 -18.67 14.10
N ASP A 276 28.11 -19.66 14.87
CA ASP A 276 27.41 -20.97 14.93
C ASP A 276 25.97 -20.83 15.44
N GLU A 277 25.78 -20.04 16.49
CA GLU A 277 24.44 -19.76 17.03
C GLU A 277 23.57 -19.02 16.02
N LEU A 278 24.14 -18.04 15.33
CA LEU A 278 23.46 -17.30 14.25
C LEU A 278 23.01 -18.28 13.15
N LEU A 279 23.90 -19.15 12.67
CA LEU A 279 23.59 -20.11 11.60
C LEU A 279 22.49 -21.10 12.00
N VAL A 280 22.54 -21.61 13.25
CA VAL A 280 21.48 -22.48 13.79
C VAL A 280 20.14 -21.78 13.80
N GLN A 281 20.10 -20.50 14.23
CA GLN A 281 18.86 -19.74 14.24
C GLN A 281 18.36 -19.41 12.84
N MET A 282 19.23 -18.99 11.92
CA MET A 282 18.87 -18.72 10.53
C MET A 282 18.26 -19.95 9.86
N LYS A 283 18.83 -21.15 10.11
CA LYS A 283 18.25 -22.40 9.61
C LYS A 283 16.82 -22.63 10.12
N LYS A 284 16.57 -22.43 11.42
CA LYS A 284 15.22 -22.54 12.01
C LYS A 284 14.25 -21.52 11.39
N ASP A 285 14.70 -20.29 11.17
CA ASP A 285 13.88 -19.25 10.56
C ASP A 285 13.50 -19.62 9.13
N CYS A 286 14.45 -20.13 8.34
CA CYS A 286 14.20 -20.59 6.96
C CYS A 286 13.26 -21.81 6.93
N GLU A 287 13.43 -22.79 7.82
CA GLU A 287 12.53 -23.94 7.95
C GLU A 287 11.11 -23.47 8.28
N LYS A 288 10.97 -22.53 9.23
CA LYS A 288 9.66 -21.97 9.59
C LYS A 288 9.05 -21.14 8.48
N ALA A 289 9.85 -20.33 7.78
CA ALA A 289 9.38 -19.57 6.64
C ALA A 289 8.87 -20.49 5.52
N ARG A 290 9.58 -21.57 5.21
CA ARG A 290 9.15 -22.58 4.23
C ARG A 290 7.80 -23.20 4.62
N GLU A 291 7.66 -23.68 5.86
CA GLU A 291 6.42 -24.28 6.36
C GLU A 291 5.21 -23.34 6.18
N LEU A 292 5.39 -22.03 6.40
CA LEU A 292 4.32 -21.06 6.34
C LEU A 292 3.96 -20.62 4.91
N THR A 293 4.95 -20.59 4.01
CA THR A 293 4.78 -20.09 2.63
C THR A 293 4.38 -21.17 1.63
N GLU A 294 4.51 -22.47 1.96
CA GLU A 294 4.06 -23.60 1.14
C GLU A 294 2.56 -23.89 1.26
N LYS A 295 1.85 -23.23 2.18
CA LYS A 295 0.38 -23.36 2.38
C LYS A 295 -0.38 -22.34 1.57
#